data_d2f41ad4ce1903795c2a7aa8a8084a50
#
_entry.id   d2f41ad4ce1903795c2a7aa8a8084a50
#
_cell.length_a   1.000
_cell.length_b   1.000
_cell.length_c   1.000
_cell.angle_alpha   90.00
_cell.angle_beta   90.00
_cell.angle_gamma   90.00
#
_symmetry.space_group_name_H-M   'P 1'
#
loop_
_entity.id
_entity.type
_entity.pdbx_description
1 polymer ?
#
loop_
_entity_poly.entity_id
_entity_poly.type
_entity_poly.pdbx_seq_one_letter_code
_entity_poly.pdbx_strand_id
1 'polypeptide(L)'
;MNKKVLNVDIAKGFAIILVMIGHSGMFLFIKDKALLNSIIYSFHMPLFFIIAGFFMKEKVSLKKAIRRLLVPFFIASIFWIFIASFLVQLPTYFRSQELYPYSYDFILQFEKFLKAIFFATRIDIVGTGLWFLIVLFVGRLFWFVFQDLLKLKVTAWYILIVLAINFLLYNYLTLAQTHFYWMFPHSILAYLFMLFGNHYYKNNFVEKTTHLDVFVLAVITFFVIKWNGRIDMSSFSFNSYAAFIFIAISAFVIIYKCSFLIEKKSNIFRSFLIWAGKRSLNIFLVHPFLLAIVPYILIANFNVKGVFSRPEYLVLIYSMVFLTVYLYEKLKIIIKNMTSLKDAS
;
A
#
# COMPACT_ATOMS: atom_id res chain seq x y z
N MET A 1 3.69 26.23 -3.20
CA MET A 1 3.01 24.92 -3.03
C MET A 1 2.13 24.97 -1.78
N ASN A 2 0.90 24.50 -1.83
CA ASN A 2 0.00 24.57 -0.67
C ASN A 2 0.53 23.66 0.46
N LYS A 3 0.71 24.21 1.68
CA LYS A 3 1.26 23.48 2.86
C LYS A 3 0.51 22.18 3.15
N LYS A 4 -0.82 22.16 3.01
CA LYS A 4 -1.63 20.94 3.20
C LYS A 4 -1.24 19.78 2.25
N VAL A 5 -0.73 20.06 1.05
CA VAL A 5 -0.28 19.04 0.08
C VAL A 5 1.07 18.44 0.49
N LEU A 6 1.96 19.25 1.08
CA LEU A 6 3.26 18.77 1.55
C LEU A 6 3.15 17.77 2.69
N ASN A 7 2.26 18.05 3.66
CA ASN A 7 2.03 17.16 4.79
C ASN A 7 1.50 15.79 4.34
N VAL A 8 0.61 15.80 3.34
CA VAL A 8 0.11 14.56 2.74
C VAL A 8 1.23 13.79 2.04
N ASP A 9 2.14 14.49 1.34
CA ASP A 9 3.27 13.81 0.69
C ASP A 9 4.25 13.25 1.74
N ILE A 10 4.49 13.95 2.85
CA ILE A 10 5.28 13.40 3.96
C ILE A 10 4.63 12.14 4.54
N ALA A 11 3.32 12.18 4.81
CA ALA A 11 2.59 11.02 5.35
C ALA A 11 2.63 9.82 4.39
N LYS A 12 2.46 10.04 3.06
CA LYS A 12 2.62 8.99 2.04
C LYS A 12 4.06 8.46 1.97
N GLY A 13 5.06 9.34 2.16
CA GLY A 13 6.46 8.96 2.22
C GLY A 13 6.74 8.00 3.37
N PHE A 14 6.21 8.29 4.54
CA PHE A 14 6.24 7.36 5.68
C PHE A 14 5.56 6.04 5.34
N ALA A 15 4.34 6.08 4.82
CA ALA A 15 3.58 4.89 4.50
C ALA A 15 4.32 3.96 3.54
N ILE A 16 4.90 4.50 2.45
CA ILE A 16 5.57 3.66 1.44
C ILE A 16 6.88 3.07 1.95
N ILE A 17 7.61 3.77 2.83
CA ILE A 17 8.79 3.21 3.49
C ILE A 17 8.38 2.04 4.40
N LEU A 18 7.30 2.18 5.16
CA LEU A 18 6.78 1.10 6.00
C LEU A 18 6.30 -0.11 5.18
N VAL A 19 5.71 0.12 3.99
CA VAL A 19 5.38 -0.96 3.05
C VAL A 19 6.65 -1.72 2.64
N MET A 20 7.72 -1.01 2.25
CA MET A 20 8.99 -1.64 1.87
C MET A 20 9.58 -2.44 3.03
N ILE A 21 9.59 -1.87 4.25
CA ILE A 21 10.07 -2.56 5.47
C ILE A 21 9.22 -3.81 5.72
N GLY A 22 7.89 -3.71 5.62
CA GLY A 22 6.97 -4.83 5.83
C GLY A 22 7.22 -6.01 4.88
N HIS A 23 7.63 -5.75 3.65
CA HIS A 23 7.87 -6.78 2.64
C HIS A 23 9.32 -7.28 2.56
N SER A 24 10.27 -6.65 3.23
CA SER A 24 11.71 -6.91 3.05
C SER A 24 12.33 -7.94 3.99
N GLY A 25 11.55 -8.57 4.86
CA GLY A 25 12.12 -9.45 5.89
C GLY A 25 12.99 -8.74 6.93
N MET A 26 13.02 -7.40 6.97
CA MET A 26 13.79 -6.59 7.92
C MET A 26 13.47 -6.93 9.38
N PHE A 27 12.33 -7.55 9.63
CA PHE A 27 11.95 -8.09 10.94
C PHE A 27 12.89 -9.17 11.47
N LEU A 28 13.71 -9.79 10.61
CA LEU A 28 14.64 -10.84 11.02
C LEU A 28 15.75 -10.33 11.95
N PHE A 29 16.03 -9.02 11.96
CA PHE A 29 17.03 -8.39 12.82
C PHE A 29 16.51 -7.94 14.17
N ILE A 30 15.21 -7.90 14.35
CA ILE A 30 14.60 -7.31 15.55
C ILE A 30 14.17 -8.43 16.50
N LYS A 31 14.53 -8.31 17.78
CA LYS A 31 14.17 -9.27 18.81
C LYS A 31 12.66 -9.52 18.86
N ASP A 32 11.88 -8.48 18.70
CA ASP A 32 10.41 -8.52 18.78
C ASP A 32 9.76 -8.36 17.38
N LYS A 33 10.10 -9.33 16.51
CA LYS A 33 9.61 -9.39 15.10
C LYS A 33 8.09 -9.34 15.02
N ALA A 34 7.41 -10.04 15.93
CA ALA A 34 5.96 -10.16 15.94
C ALA A 34 5.30 -8.80 16.20
N LEU A 35 5.82 -8.03 17.17
CA LEU A 35 5.29 -6.71 17.50
C LEU A 35 5.51 -5.71 16.37
N LEU A 36 6.70 -5.65 15.79
CA LEU A 36 6.97 -4.72 14.68
C LEU A 36 6.13 -5.04 13.45
N ASN A 37 5.96 -6.32 13.14
CA ASN A 37 5.07 -6.78 12.08
C ASN A 37 3.62 -6.33 12.38
N SER A 38 3.13 -6.58 13.60
CA SER A 38 1.80 -6.15 14.02
C SER A 38 1.62 -4.64 13.91
N ILE A 39 2.63 -3.85 14.29
CA ILE A 39 2.59 -2.39 14.17
C ILE A 39 2.43 -1.99 12.69
N ILE A 40 3.31 -2.47 11.79
CA ILE A 40 3.30 -2.02 10.40
C ILE A 40 2.04 -2.49 9.68
N TYR A 41 1.69 -3.77 9.80
CA TYR A 41 0.57 -4.34 9.04
C TYR A 41 -0.80 -3.84 9.50
N SER A 42 -0.90 -3.31 10.71
CA SER A 42 -2.17 -2.79 11.22
C SER A 42 -2.63 -1.47 10.58
N PHE A 43 -1.74 -0.70 9.95
CA PHE A 43 -2.15 0.62 9.45
C PHE A 43 -1.54 1.06 8.11
N HIS A 44 -0.44 0.45 7.62
CA HIS A 44 0.25 0.96 6.42
C HIS A 44 -0.66 1.00 5.17
N MET A 45 -1.53 0.01 4.98
CA MET A 45 -2.49 0.01 3.87
C MET A 45 -3.69 0.93 4.11
N PRO A 46 -4.37 0.89 5.28
CA PRO A 46 -5.41 1.85 5.63
C PRO A 46 -5.00 3.31 5.45
N LEU A 47 -3.76 3.65 5.79
CA LEU A 47 -3.22 5.00 5.66
C LEU A 47 -3.34 5.53 4.22
N PHE A 48 -3.05 4.72 3.21
CA PHE A 48 -3.20 5.11 1.81
C PHE A 48 -4.66 5.31 1.40
N PHE A 49 -5.57 4.47 1.89
CA PHE A 49 -7.01 4.63 1.61
C PHE A 49 -7.58 5.89 2.26
N ILE A 50 -7.21 6.18 3.51
CA ILE A 50 -7.62 7.41 4.21
C ILE A 50 -7.11 8.65 3.45
N ILE A 51 -5.83 8.66 3.08
CA ILE A 51 -5.23 9.75 2.30
C ILE A 51 -5.88 9.89 0.92
N ALA A 52 -6.26 8.79 0.28
CA ALA A 52 -6.98 8.86 -0.99
C ALA A 52 -8.31 9.62 -0.85
N GLY A 53 -8.99 9.49 0.28
CA GLY A 53 -10.21 10.21 0.61
C GLY A 53 -10.06 11.72 0.65
N PHE A 54 -8.88 12.26 1.04
CA PHE A 54 -8.63 13.71 1.08
C PHE A 54 -8.83 14.40 -0.27
N PHE A 55 -8.50 13.69 -1.34
CA PHE A 55 -8.54 14.22 -2.70
C PHE A 55 -9.80 13.84 -3.46
N MET A 56 -10.75 13.18 -2.81
CA MET A 56 -12.03 12.89 -3.40
C MET A 56 -12.85 14.16 -3.50
N LYS A 57 -13.03 14.61 -4.74
CA LYS A 57 -13.90 15.71 -5.12
C LYS A 57 -15.28 15.15 -5.52
N GLU A 58 -16.24 16.03 -5.70
CA GLU A 58 -17.62 15.70 -6.11
C GLU A 58 -17.75 15.01 -7.47
N LYS A 59 -16.67 14.95 -8.28
CA LYS A 59 -16.65 14.20 -9.55
C LYS A 59 -15.34 13.42 -9.69
N VAL A 60 -15.44 12.11 -9.57
CA VAL A 60 -14.34 11.19 -9.83
C VAL A 60 -14.25 10.92 -11.33
N SER A 61 -13.13 11.24 -11.93
CA SER A 61 -12.85 10.83 -13.31
C SER A 61 -12.47 9.36 -13.36
N LEU A 62 -13.41 8.49 -13.75
CA LEU A 62 -13.17 7.05 -13.91
C LEU A 62 -12.05 6.77 -14.92
N LYS A 63 -12.00 7.50 -16.05
CA LYS A 63 -10.91 7.38 -17.03
C LYS A 63 -9.55 7.62 -16.40
N LYS A 64 -9.45 8.60 -15.49
CA LYS A 64 -8.21 8.89 -14.75
C LYS A 64 -7.90 7.81 -13.72
N ALA A 65 -8.91 7.23 -13.07
CA ALA A 65 -8.75 6.13 -12.12
C ALA A 65 -8.26 4.87 -12.83
N ILE A 66 -8.87 4.49 -13.96
CA ILE A 66 -8.43 3.37 -14.81
C ILE A 66 -6.96 3.56 -15.20
N ARG A 67 -6.60 4.71 -15.80
CA ARG A 67 -5.24 4.96 -16.27
C ARG A 67 -4.19 4.96 -15.16
N ARG A 68 -4.56 5.38 -13.94
CA ARG A 68 -3.63 5.49 -12.81
C ARG A 68 -3.53 4.25 -11.93
N LEU A 69 -4.54 3.38 -11.95
CA LEU A 69 -4.60 2.21 -11.07
C LEU A 69 -4.63 0.91 -11.84
N LEU A 70 -5.57 0.76 -12.79
CA LEU A 70 -5.70 -0.51 -13.53
C LEU A 70 -4.59 -0.70 -14.56
N VAL A 71 -4.23 0.34 -15.33
CA VAL A 71 -3.15 0.20 -16.33
C VAL A 71 -1.82 -0.20 -15.66
N PRO A 72 -1.33 0.48 -14.59
CA PRO A 72 -0.15 0.03 -13.87
C PRO A 72 -0.30 -1.37 -13.26
N PHE A 73 -1.49 -1.71 -12.76
CA PHE A 73 -1.78 -3.05 -12.26
C PHE A 73 -1.55 -4.11 -13.33
N PHE A 74 -2.15 -3.98 -14.51
CA PHE A 74 -2.00 -4.95 -15.59
C PHE A 74 -0.56 -5.05 -16.09
N ILE A 75 0.11 -3.91 -16.30
CA ILE A 75 1.51 -3.88 -16.73
C ILE A 75 2.40 -4.61 -15.72
N ALA A 76 2.26 -4.28 -14.43
CA ALA A 76 3.05 -4.92 -13.38
C ALA A 76 2.75 -6.42 -13.26
N SER A 77 1.49 -6.83 -13.39
CA SER A 77 1.10 -8.24 -13.34
C SER A 77 1.69 -9.04 -14.48
N ILE A 78 1.62 -8.53 -15.72
CA ILE A 78 2.22 -9.15 -16.90
C ILE A 78 3.74 -9.27 -16.71
N PHE A 79 4.38 -8.18 -16.29
CA PHE A 79 5.83 -8.17 -16.05
C PHE A 79 6.23 -9.20 -14.98
N TRP A 80 5.44 -9.36 -13.92
CA TRP A 80 5.65 -10.38 -12.89
C TRP A 80 5.57 -11.80 -13.44
N ILE A 81 4.61 -12.10 -14.31
CA ILE A 81 4.48 -13.43 -14.92
C ILE A 81 5.75 -13.77 -15.69
N PHE A 82 6.26 -12.83 -16.49
CA PHE A 82 7.50 -13.04 -17.25
C PHE A 82 8.70 -13.25 -16.34
N ILE A 83 8.86 -12.41 -15.30
CA ILE A 83 9.97 -12.57 -14.35
C ILE A 83 9.85 -13.88 -13.57
N ALA A 84 8.68 -14.21 -13.05
CA ALA A 84 8.47 -15.45 -12.34
C ALA A 84 8.82 -16.66 -13.21
N SER A 85 8.39 -16.67 -14.47
CA SER A 85 8.69 -17.74 -15.43
C SER A 85 10.18 -17.86 -15.73
N PHE A 86 10.88 -16.72 -15.84
CA PHE A 86 12.33 -16.69 -16.00
C PHE A 86 13.06 -17.24 -14.77
N LEU A 87 12.66 -16.82 -13.57
CA LEU A 87 13.27 -17.28 -12.31
C LEU A 87 13.09 -18.78 -12.07
N VAL A 88 12.01 -19.38 -12.61
CA VAL A 88 11.75 -20.84 -12.51
C VAL A 88 12.68 -21.68 -13.37
N GLN A 89 13.11 -21.16 -14.51
CA GLN A 89 14.00 -21.91 -15.42
C GLN A 89 15.43 -22.02 -14.89
N LEU A 90 15.75 -21.35 -13.81
CA LEU A 90 17.09 -21.35 -13.24
C LEU A 90 17.32 -22.60 -12.37
N PRO A 91 18.58 -23.10 -12.25
CA PRO A 91 18.87 -24.37 -11.59
C PRO A 91 18.25 -24.53 -10.21
N THR A 92 17.80 -25.75 -9.90
CA THR A 92 17.09 -26.11 -8.64
C THR A 92 17.85 -25.77 -7.36
N TYR A 93 19.18 -25.65 -7.44
CA TYR A 93 20.00 -25.18 -6.32
C TYR A 93 19.60 -23.78 -5.82
N PHE A 94 19.07 -22.94 -6.70
CA PHE A 94 18.61 -21.58 -6.40
C PHE A 94 17.13 -21.51 -6.01
N ARG A 95 16.41 -22.64 -6.14
CA ARG A 95 15.04 -22.79 -5.64
C ARG A 95 15.00 -23.11 -4.15
N SER A 96 16.01 -22.72 -3.36
CA SER A 96 16.01 -22.98 -1.93
C SER A 96 14.69 -22.50 -1.33
N GLN A 97 14.07 -23.37 -0.53
CA GLN A 97 12.74 -23.21 0.11
C GLN A 97 12.59 -21.91 0.90
N GLU A 98 13.69 -21.22 1.17
CA GLU A 98 13.72 -19.94 1.90
C GLU A 98 13.23 -18.74 1.09
N LEU A 99 13.32 -18.78 -0.26
CA LEU A 99 12.99 -17.64 -1.10
C LEU A 99 11.57 -17.67 -1.63
N TYR A 100 11.09 -18.84 -2.10
CA TYR A 100 9.72 -18.99 -2.59
C TYR A 100 9.25 -20.44 -2.52
N PRO A 101 8.28 -20.78 -1.67
CA PRO A 101 7.74 -22.15 -1.54
C PRO A 101 6.80 -22.56 -2.69
N TYR A 102 6.64 -21.75 -3.73
CA TYR A 102 5.66 -21.98 -4.79
C TYR A 102 6.33 -22.47 -6.08
N SER A 103 5.77 -23.52 -6.68
CA SER A 103 6.09 -23.93 -8.04
C SER A 103 5.57 -22.85 -9.02
N TYR A 104 6.47 -22.16 -9.70
CA TYR A 104 6.13 -21.15 -10.69
C TYR A 104 5.99 -21.80 -12.08
N ASP A 105 4.88 -22.44 -12.33
CA ASP A 105 4.50 -22.81 -13.69
C ASP A 105 3.91 -21.58 -14.39
N PHE A 106 4.42 -21.23 -15.58
CA PHE A 106 3.92 -20.11 -16.37
C PHE A 106 2.42 -20.24 -16.64
N ILE A 107 1.97 -21.45 -17.01
CA ILE A 107 0.56 -21.74 -17.31
C ILE A 107 -0.28 -21.48 -16.05
N LEU A 108 0.15 -21.98 -14.91
CA LEU A 108 -0.53 -21.77 -13.64
C LEU A 108 -0.58 -20.28 -13.24
N GLN A 109 0.50 -19.53 -13.44
CA GLN A 109 0.53 -18.11 -13.13
C GLN A 109 -0.34 -17.31 -14.10
N PHE A 110 -0.35 -17.67 -15.39
CA PHE A 110 -1.21 -17.06 -16.39
C PHE A 110 -2.69 -17.36 -16.13
N GLU A 111 -3.01 -18.60 -15.75
CA GLU A 111 -4.36 -18.99 -15.34
C GLU A 111 -4.83 -18.19 -14.10
N LYS A 112 -3.97 -18.08 -13.09
CA LYS A 112 -4.25 -17.24 -11.90
C LYS A 112 -4.48 -15.79 -12.30
N PHE A 113 -3.68 -15.26 -13.21
CA PHE A 113 -3.84 -13.90 -13.73
C PHE A 113 -5.16 -13.71 -14.46
N LEU A 114 -5.55 -14.66 -15.34
CA LEU A 114 -6.86 -14.63 -16.00
C LEU A 114 -7.99 -14.71 -14.97
N LYS A 115 -7.93 -15.65 -14.02
CA LYS A 115 -8.90 -15.74 -12.93
C LYS A 115 -9.00 -14.44 -12.15
N ALA A 116 -7.88 -13.78 -11.93
CA ALA A 116 -7.84 -12.51 -11.25
C ALA A 116 -8.49 -11.38 -12.05
N ILE A 117 -8.32 -11.34 -13.37
CA ILE A 117 -9.00 -10.38 -14.24
C ILE A 117 -10.51 -10.59 -14.22
N PHE A 118 -10.96 -11.83 -14.41
CA PHE A 118 -12.38 -12.14 -14.56
C PHE A 118 -13.13 -12.21 -13.23
N PHE A 119 -12.49 -12.72 -12.19
CA PHE A 119 -13.11 -12.97 -10.89
C PHE A 119 -12.58 -12.07 -9.78
N ALA A 120 -11.49 -11.31 -10.03
CA ALA A 120 -10.78 -10.48 -9.06
C ALA A 120 -10.66 -11.16 -7.68
N THR A 121 -10.35 -12.46 -7.71
CA THR A 121 -9.95 -13.19 -6.52
C THR A 121 -8.61 -12.65 -6.05
N ARG A 122 -8.24 -12.91 -4.80
CA ARG A 122 -6.92 -12.57 -4.26
C ARG A 122 -5.86 -13.10 -5.22
N ILE A 123 -5.22 -12.17 -5.93
CA ILE A 123 -4.14 -12.50 -6.86
C ILE A 123 -2.91 -12.63 -5.99
N ASP A 124 -2.61 -13.84 -5.55
CA ASP A 124 -1.28 -14.21 -5.09
C ASP A 124 -0.34 -14.39 -6.30
N ILE A 125 -0.31 -13.38 -7.18
CA ILE A 125 0.81 -13.23 -8.08
C ILE A 125 1.97 -12.79 -7.21
N VAL A 126 2.64 -13.80 -6.64
CA VAL A 126 3.95 -13.67 -5.98
C VAL A 126 4.01 -12.59 -4.90
N GLY A 127 3.07 -12.57 -3.94
CA GLY A 127 3.18 -11.69 -2.76
C GLY A 127 3.37 -10.20 -3.09
N THR A 128 2.94 -9.75 -4.27
CA THR A 128 3.28 -8.44 -4.82
C THR A 128 2.53 -7.26 -4.19
N GLY A 129 1.52 -7.53 -3.38
CA GLY A 129 0.65 -6.47 -2.85
C GLY A 129 -0.22 -5.77 -3.90
N LEU A 130 -0.18 -6.17 -5.18
CA LEU A 130 -0.90 -5.52 -6.29
C LEU A 130 -2.43 -5.48 -6.09
N TRP A 131 -2.97 -6.36 -5.25
CA TRP A 131 -4.37 -6.35 -4.81
C TRP A 131 -4.84 -4.96 -4.36
N PHE A 132 -3.96 -4.18 -3.75
CA PHE A 132 -4.25 -2.83 -3.28
C PHE A 132 -4.76 -1.90 -4.39
N LEU A 133 -4.22 -2.00 -5.61
CA LEU A 133 -4.62 -1.14 -6.73
C LEU A 133 -6.05 -1.43 -7.18
N ILE A 134 -6.44 -2.71 -7.19
CA ILE A 134 -7.83 -3.12 -7.50
C ILE A 134 -8.77 -2.63 -6.41
N VAL A 135 -8.43 -2.88 -5.15
CA VAL A 135 -9.24 -2.44 -4.00
C VAL A 135 -9.42 -0.92 -3.98
N LEU A 136 -8.35 -0.18 -4.25
CA LEU A 136 -8.41 1.28 -4.35
C LEU A 136 -9.26 1.74 -5.55
N PHE A 137 -9.21 1.03 -6.67
CA PHE A 137 -10.02 1.32 -7.84
C PHE A 137 -11.51 1.05 -7.56
N VAL A 138 -11.86 -0.11 -7.02
CA VAL A 138 -13.25 -0.47 -6.68
C VAL A 138 -13.80 0.45 -5.58
N GLY A 139 -12.99 0.80 -4.57
CA GLY A 139 -13.37 1.80 -3.58
C GLY A 139 -13.71 3.17 -4.19
N ARG A 140 -12.99 3.57 -5.27
CA ARG A 140 -13.34 4.78 -6.05
C ARG A 140 -14.60 4.61 -6.90
N LEU A 141 -14.90 3.40 -7.36
CA LEU A 141 -16.19 3.12 -8.01
C LEU A 141 -17.34 3.28 -7.02
N PHE A 142 -17.20 2.79 -5.78
CA PHE A 142 -18.20 3.04 -4.74
C PHE A 142 -18.38 4.54 -4.49
N TRP A 143 -17.27 5.29 -4.41
CA TRP A 143 -17.38 6.75 -4.32
C TRP A 143 -18.14 7.35 -5.48
N PHE A 144 -17.80 6.96 -6.71
CA PHE A 144 -18.52 7.44 -7.91
C PHE A 144 -20.02 7.14 -7.85
N VAL A 145 -20.40 5.91 -7.49
CA VAL A 145 -21.80 5.53 -7.39
C VAL A 145 -22.52 6.31 -6.29
N PHE A 146 -21.98 6.28 -5.07
CA PHE A 146 -22.71 6.83 -3.92
C PHE A 146 -22.63 8.36 -3.82
N GLN A 147 -21.47 8.97 -4.06
CA GLN A 147 -21.32 10.42 -3.92
C GLN A 147 -21.57 11.19 -5.21
N ASP A 148 -21.14 10.66 -6.36
CA ASP A 148 -21.25 11.39 -7.61
C ASP A 148 -22.60 11.15 -8.32
N LEU A 149 -23.10 9.91 -8.36
CA LEU A 149 -24.39 9.58 -8.99
C LEU A 149 -25.56 9.78 -8.03
N LEU A 150 -25.54 9.13 -6.86
CA LEU A 150 -26.62 9.16 -5.87
C LEU A 150 -26.57 10.39 -4.97
N LYS A 151 -25.51 11.23 -5.07
CA LYS A 151 -25.35 12.49 -4.33
C LYS A 151 -25.43 12.35 -2.81
N LEU A 152 -25.07 11.19 -2.26
CA LEU A 152 -25.07 10.98 -0.83
C LEU A 152 -23.97 11.84 -0.17
N LYS A 153 -24.35 12.61 0.84
CA LYS A 153 -23.40 13.46 1.59
C LYS A 153 -22.54 12.64 2.53
N VAL A 154 -21.24 12.92 2.58
CA VAL A 154 -20.32 12.31 3.54
C VAL A 154 -20.52 12.96 4.91
N THR A 155 -21.36 12.33 5.72
CA THR A 155 -21.65 12.74 7.11
C THR A 155 -21.10 11.70 8.08
N ALA A 156 -21.00 12.04 9.37
CA ALA A 156 -20.63 11.07 10.41
C ALA A 156 -21.61 9.88 10.46
N TRP A 157 -22.90 10.14 10.33
CA TRP A 157 -23.93 9.08 10.30
C TRP A 157 -23.76 8.13 9.12
N TYR A 158 -23.45 8.67 7.92
CA TYR A 158 -23.21 7.84 6.76
C TYR A 158 -21.98 6.95 6.95
N ILE A 159 -20.90 7.49 7.54
CA ILE A 159 -19.70 6.72 7.88
C ILE A 159 -20.03 5.59 8.87
N LEU A 160 -20.84 5.87 9.90
CA LEU A 160 -21.27 4.88 10.88
C LEU A 160 -22.11 3.76 10.23
N ILE A 161 -23.00 4.09 9.29
CA ILE A 161 -23.77 3.09 8.52
C ILE A 161 -22.83 2.20 7.71
N VAL A 162 -21.87 2.78 6.98
CA VAL A 162 -20.91 2.01 6.20
C VAL A 162 -20.00 1.18 7.11
N LEU A 163 -19.63 1.67 8.29
CA LEU A 163 -18.90 0.91 9.30
C LEU A 163 -19.71 -0.29 9.80
N ALA A 164 -20.99 -0.11 10.10
CA ALA A 164 -21.86 -1.20 10.51
C ALA A 164 -22.01 -2.27 9.42
N ILE A 165 -22.18 -1.86 8.17
CA ILE A 165 -22.20 -2.79 7.02
C ILE A 165 -20.89 -3.59 6.93
N ASN A 166 -19.75 -2.91 7.06
CA ASN A 166 -18.44 -3.59 7.06
C ASN A 166 -18.31 -4.59 8.22
N PHE A 167 -18.77 -4.23 9.41
CA PHE A 167 -18.74 -5.10 10.58
C PHE A 167 -19.61 -6.34 10.39
N LEU A 168 -20.83 -6.19 9.89
CA LEU A 168 -21.73 -7.30 9.57
C LEU A 168 -21.13 -8.21 8.49
N LEU A 169 -20.56 -7.61 7.45
CA LEU A 169 -19.89 -8.36 6.39
C LEU A 169 -18.68 -9.14 6.90
N TYR A 170 -17.87 -8.55 7.78
CA TYR A 170 -16.74 -9.23 8.42
C TYR A 170 -17.21 -10.45 9.22
N ASN A 171 -18.22 -10.30 10.07
CA ASN A 171 -18.76 -11.41 10.86
C ASN A 171 -19.34 -12.50 9.96
N TYR A 172 -20.10 -12.13 8.92
CA TYR A 172 -20.65 -13.10 7.96
C TYR A 172 -19.56 -13.91 7.27
N LEU A 173 -18.48 -13.25 6.79
CA LEU A 173 -17.37 -13.92 6.13
C LEU A 173 -16.59 -14.85 7.05
N THR A 174 -16.41 -14.44 8.29
CA THR A 174 -15.72 -15.25 9.31
C THR A 174 -16.52 -16.52 9.63
N LEU A 175 -17.85 -16.43 9.69
CA LEU A 175 -18.72 -17.56 9.94
C LEU A 175 -18.88 -18.48 8.72
N ALA A 176 -19.05 -17.88 7.53
CA ALA A 176 -19.36 -18.62 6.32
C ALA A 176 -18.13 -19.23 5.61
N GLN A 177 -16.92 -18.82 6.00
CA GLN A 177 -15.65 -19.22 5.37
C GLN A 177 -15.66 -19.08 3.84
N THR A 178 -16.39 -18.09 3.31
CA THR A 178 -16.57 -17.85 1.89
C THR A 178 -15.62 -16.79 1.35
N HIS A 179 -15.28 -16.92 0.07
CA HIS A 179 -14.48 -15.92 -0.66
C HIS A 179 -15.39 -15.12 -1.59
N PHE A 180 -15.23 -13.80 -1.58
CA PHE A 180 -15.95 -12.91 -2.49
C PHE A 180 -15.10 -12.51 -3.68
N TYR A 181 -15.73 -12.44 -4.84
CA TYR A 181 -15.13 -11.92 -6.05
C TYR A 181 -14.83 -10.41 -5.95
N TRP A 182 -13.92 -9.92 -6.77
CA TRP A 182 -13.54 -8.51 -6.90
C TRP A 182 -13.02 -7.87 -5.62
N MET A 183 -12.46 -8.65 -4.71
CA MET A 183 -11.98 -8.14 -3.42
C MET A 183 -13.04 -7.24 -2.75
N PHE A 184 -14.34 -7.61 -2.92
CA PHE A 184 -15.47 -6.77 -2.55
C PHE A 184 -15.44 -6.31 -1.08
N PRO A 185 -15.20 -7.20 -0.09
CA PRO A 185 -15.11 -6.81 1.32
C PRO A 185 -13.97 -5.81 1.59
N HIS A 186 -12.81 -6.05 0.98
CA HIS A 186 -11.66 -5.16 1.07
C HIS A 186 -11.97 -3.78 0.47
N SER A 187 -12.75 -3.76 -0.61
CA SER A 187 -13.12 -2.53 -1.32
C SER A 187 -14.14 -1.69 -0.57
N ILE A 188 -15.10 -2.32 0.13
CA ILE A 188 -16.03 -1.62 1.03
C ILE A 188 -15.24 -1.05 2.23
N LEU A 189 -14.28 -1.80 2.75
CA LEU A 189 -13.41 -1.34 3.83
C LEU A 189 -12.52 -0.16 3.37
N ALA A 190 -11.94 -0.23 2.17
CA ALA A 190 -11.20 0.88 1.59
C ALA A 190 -12.09 2.11 1.40
N TYR A 191 -13.32 1.91 0.93
CA TYR A 191 -14.30 2.98 0.80
C TYR A 191 -14.64 3.63 2.15
N LEU A 192 -14.82 2.85 3.21
CA LEU A 192 -14.99 3.36 4.59
C LEU A 192 -13.83 4.28 4.98
N PHE A 193 -12.59 3.84 4.76
CA PHE A 193 -11.40 4.65 5.06
C PHE A 193 -11.34 5.92 4.20
N MET A 194 -11.76 5.88 2.94
CA MET A 194 -11.85 7.08 2.09
C MET A 194 -12.91 8.06 2.61
N LEU A 195 -14.07 7.58 3.04
CA LEU A 195 -15.12 8.41 3.64
C LEU A 195 -14.61 9.11 4.90
N PHE A 196 -13.95 8.35 5.79
CA PHE A 196 -13.33 8.91 6.98
C PHE A 196 -12.29 9.97 6.62
N GLY A 197 -11.39 9.69 5.69
CA GLY A 197 -10.37 10.63 5.24
C GLY A 197 -10.96 11.92 4.68
N ASN A 198 -11.99 11.83 3.85
CA ASN A 198 -12.68 12.99 3.30
C ASN A 198 -13.34 13.84 4.39
N HIS A 199 -14.05 13.20 5.31
CA HIS A 199 -14.71 13.86 6.44
C HIS A 199 -13.70 14.54 7.36
N TYR A 200 -12.62 13.83 7.72
CA TYR A 200 -11.53 14.35 8.54
C TYR A 200 -10.89 15.60 7.93
N TYR A 201 -10.60 15.55 6.62
CA TYR A 201 -9.96 16.64 5.90
C TYR A 201 -10.90 17.86 5.77
N LYS A 202 -12.16 17.67 5.39
CA LYS A 202 -13.14 18.74 5.21
C LYS A 202 -13.44 19.50 6.51
N ASN A 203 -13.45 18.79 7.64
CA ASN A 203 -13.75 19.39 8.94
C ASN A 203 -12.51 19.93 9.69
N ASN A 204 -11.32 19.93 9.06
CA ASN A 204 -10.07 20.40 9.64
C ASN A 204 -9.75 19.80 11.03
N PHE A 205 -10.06 18.51 11.23
CA PHE A 205 -9.85 17.86 12.53
C PHE A 205 -8.38 17.86 12.98
N VAL A 206 -7.43 17.89 12.02
CA VAL A 206 -6.00 18.00 12.36
C VAL A 206 -5.64 19.26 13.13
N GLU A 207 -6.33 20.38 12.87
CA GLU A 207 -6.08 21.65 13.55
C GLU A 207 -6.61 21.62 14.99
N LYS A 208 -7.68 20.86 15.22
CA LYS A 208 -8.31 20.69 16.53
C LYS A 208 -7.58 19.69 17.44
N THR A 209 -6.75 18.80 16.87
CA THR A 209 -6.00 17.79 17.62
C THR A 209 -4.76 18.42 18.26
N THR A 210 -4.61 18.32 19.57
CA THR A 210 -3.44 18.82 20.31
C THR A 210 -2.27 17.83 20.28
N HIS A 211 -1.10 18.24 20.73
CA HIS A 211 0.05 17.34 20.88
C HIS A 211 -0.17 16.31 22.00
N LEU A 212 -0.89 16.70 23.05
CA LEU A 212 -1.25 15.79 24.14
C LEU A 212 -2.19 14.70 23.65
N ASP A 213 -3.21 15.06 22.84
CA ASP A 213 -4.12 14.08 22.22
C ASP A 213 -3.35 13.05 21.40
N VAL A 214 -2.37 13.51 20.60
CA VAL A 214 -1.53 12.61 19.80
C VAL A 214 -0.69 11.68 20.66
N PHE A 215 -0.11 12.18 21.74
CA PHE A 215 0.67 11.37 22.68
C PHE A 215 -0.20 10.31 23.35
N VAL A 216 -1.34 10.70 23.94
CA VAL A 216 -2.28 9.78 24.57
C VAL A 216 -2.78 8.73 23.56
N LEU A 217 -3.14 9.18 22.36
CA LEU A 217 -3.59 8.30 21.30
C LEU A 217 -2.50 7.30 20.89
N ALA A 218 -1.23 7.72 20.81
CA ALA A 218 -0.11 6.84 20.49
C ALA A 218 0.10 5.76 21.55
N VAL A 219 0.03 6.13 22.83
CA VAL A 219 0.13 5.19 23.96
C VAL A 219 -1.00 4.16 23.91
N ILE A 220 -2.25 4.60 23.77
CA ILE A 220 -3.41 3.71 23.69
C ILE A 220 -3.26 2.79 22.45
N THR A 221 -2.93 3.34 21.29
CA THR A 221 -2.76 2.57 20.05
C THR A 221 -1.70 1.51 20.20
N PHE A 222 -0.58 1.80 20.84
CA PHE A 222 0.49 0.83 21.09
C PHE A 222 -0.01 -0.36 21.93
N PHE A 223 -0.73 -0.10 23.02
CA PHE A 223 -1.28 -1.18 23.85
C PHE A 223 -2.36 -1.99 23.13
N VAL A 224 -3.21 -1.32 22.35
CA VAL A 224 -4.23 -2.01 21.54
C VAL A 224 -3.57 -2.90 20.46
N ILE A 225 -2.50 -2.45 19.78
CA ILE A 225 -1.74 -3.27 18.84
C ILE A 225 -1.15 -4.50 19.54
N LYS A 226 -0.52 -4.30 20.70
CA LYS A 226 0.08 -5.40 21.47
C LYS A 226 -0.96 -6.42 21.92
N TRP A 227 -2.12 -5.97 22.34
CA TRP A 227 -3.23 -6.83 22.72
C TRP A 227 -3.85 -7.56 21.53
N ASN A 228 -4.11 -6.84 20.42
CA ASN A 228 -4.77 -7.41 19.24
C ASN A 228 -3.86 -8.36 18.46
N GLY A 229 -2.55 -8.14 18.49
CA GLY A 229 -1.59 -8.94 17.75
C GLY A 229 -1.60 -8.70 16.23
N ARG A 230 -1.31 -9.77 15.48
CA ARG A 230 -1.13 -9.68 14.02
C ARG A 230 -2.44 -9.35 13.29
N ILE A 231 -2.34 -8.42 12.36
CA ILE A 231 -3.38 -8.05 11.41
C ILE A 231 -2.86 -8.32 10.01
N ASP A 232 -3.71 -8.87 9.15
CA ASP A 232 -3.41 -9.02 7.72
C ASP A 232 -4.62 -8.59 6.89
N MET A 233 -4.58 -7.35 6.39
CA MET A 233 -5.66 -6.81 5.59
C MET A 233 -5.80 -7.56 4.25
N SER A 234 -4.73 -8.14 3.70
CA SER A 234 -4.78 -8.85 2.43
C SER A 234 -5.58 -10.14 2.50
N SER A 235 -5.54 -10.81 3.65
CA SER A 235 -6.33 -12.02 3.94
C SER A 235 -7.64 -11.75 4.70
N PHE A 236 -7.94 -10.47 4.94
CA PHE A 236 -9.12 -10.02 5.71
C PHE A 236 -9.15 -10.58 7.14
N SER A 237 -7.97 -10.74 7.76
CA SER A 237 -7.80 -11.31 9.10
C SER A 237 -7.39 -10.20 10.08
N PHE A 238 -8.23 -9.95 11.09
CA PHE A 238 -8.07 -8.79 11.98
C PHE A 238 -7.99 -9.12 13.48
N ASN A 239 -8.18 -10.38 13.90
CA ASN A 239 -8.43 -10.79 15.29
C ASN A 239 -9.65 -10.07 15.89
N SER A 240 -9.52 -8.77 16.19
CA SER A 240 -10.64 -7.89 16.53
C SER A 240 -10.81 -6.82 15.45
N TYR A 241 -11.96 -6.85 14.76
CA TYR A 241 -12.28 -5.86 13.73
C TYR A 241 -12.36 -4.43 14.30
N ALA A 242 -12.96 -4.27 15.48
CA ALA A 242 -13.05 -2.97 16.15
C ALA A 242 -11.66 -2.41 16.51
N ALA A 243 -10.78 -3.27 17.03
CA ALA A 243 -9.39 -2.88 17.32
C ALA A 243 -8.65 -2.48 16.06
N PHE A 244 -8.81 -3.22 14.96
CA PHE A 244 -8.19 -2.86 13.67
C PHE A 244 -8.65 -1.48 13.18
N ILE A 245 -9.94 -1.19 13.18
CA ILE A 245 -10.47 0.13 12.77
C ILE A 245 -9.92 1.23 13.67
N PHE A 246 -9.91 1.02 14.98
CA PHE A 246 -9.33 1.98 15.93
C PHE A 246 -7.85 2.23 15.65
N ILE A 247 -7.04 1.18 15.51
CA ILE A 247 -5.60 1.29 15.23
C ILE A 247 -5.35 2.04 13.92
N ALA A 248 -6.06 1.68 12.85
CA ALA A 248 -5.90 2.27 11.53
C ALA A 248 -6.17 3.78 11.52
N ILE A 249 -7.26 4.20 12.16
CA ILE A 249 -7.64 5.61 12.28
C ILE A 249 -6.66 6.36 13.18
N SER A 250 -6.32 5.79 14.33
CA SER A 250 -5.41 6.41 15.29
C SER A 250 -4.02 6.61 14.73
N ALA A 251 -3.45 5.57 14.09
CA ALA A 251 -2.14 5.64 13.44
C ALA A 251 -2.12 6.69 12.31
N PHE A 252 -3.21 6.79 11.54
CA PHE A 252 -3.33 7.86 10.54
C PHE A 252 -3.29 9.25 11.20
N VAL A 253 -4.07 9.49 12.27
CA VAL A 253 -4.09 10.78 12.97
C VAL A 253 -2.70 11.14 13.50
N ILE A 254 -2.01 10.17 14.13
CA ILE A 254 -0.66 10.32 14.66
C ILE A 254 0.31 10.71 13.55
N ILE A 255 0.39 9.90 12.48
CA ILE A 255 1.33 10.10 11.37
C ILE A 255 1.05 11.42 10.65
N TYR A 256 -0.23 11.72 10.41
CA TYR A 256 -0.60 12.95 9.73
C TYR A 256 -0.29 14.19 10.57
N LYS A 257 -0.51 14.15 11.89
CA LYS A 257 -0.11 15.26 12.78
C LYS A 257 1.42 15.39 12.87
N CYS A 258 2.15 14.28 12.97
CA CYS A 258 3.62 14.29 12.93
C CYS A 258 4.17 14.88 11.62
N SER A 259 3.47 14.70 10.49
CA SER A 259 3.89 15.28 9.22
C SER A 259 3.96 16.81 9.23
N PHE A 260 3.14 17.49 10.06
CA PHE A 260 3.21 18.95 10.25
C PHE A 260 4.47 19.37 11.03
N LEU A 261 4.92 18.55 11.98
CA LEU A 261 6.17 18.82 12.71
C LEU A 261 7.39 18.67 11.79
N ILE A 262 7.36 17.66 10.92
CA ILE A 262 8.43 17.41 9.95
C ILE A 262 8.42 18.48 8.85
N GLU A 263 7.25 18.93 8.43
CA GLU A 263 7.11 19.97 7.38
C GLU A 263 7.79 21.28 7.80
N LYS A 264 7.76 21.62 9.09
CA LYS A 264 8.41 22.81 9.62
C LYS A 264 9.95 22.76 9.61
N LYS A 265 10.53 21.55 9.53
CA LYS A 265 11.98 21.36 9.49
C LYS A 265 12.49 21.46 8.04
N SER A 266 13.61 22.18 7.84
CA SER A 266 14.29 22.21 6.54
C SER A 266 15.50 21.30 6.59
N ASN A 267 15.30 20.00 6.30
CA ASN A 267 16.36 19.01 6.29
C ASN A 267 16.20 17.98 5.17
N ILE A 268 17.24 17.17 4.98
CA ILE A 268 17.29 16.15 3.95
C ILE A 268 16.21 15.07 4.15
N PHE A 269 15.90 14.74 5.38
CA PHE A 269 14.89 13.74 5.73
C PHE A 269 13.48 14.19 5.28
N ARG A 270 13.08 15.42 5.54
CA ARG A 270 11.84 16.01 5.03
C ARG A 270 11.78 15.95 3.50
N SER A 271 12.85 16.37 2.86
CA SER A 271 12.94 16.39 1.38
C SER A 271 12.80 14.98 0.80
N PHE A 272 13.43 13.99 1.43
CA PHE A 272 13.33 12.58 1.06
C PHE A 272 11.90 12.05 1.24
N LEU A 273 11.24 12.33 2.36
CA LEU A 273 9.85 11.90 2.57
C LEU A 273 8.89 12.49 1.56
N ILE A 274 9.04 13.79 1.23
CA ILE A 274 8.23 14.44 0.19
C ILE A 274 8.48 13.78 -1.17
N TRP A 275 9.75 13.51 -1.49
CA TRP A 275 10.13 12.85 -2.75
C TRP A 275 9.52 11.44 -2.84
N ALA A 276 9.65 10.63 -1.80
CA ALA A 276 9.10 9.28 -1.72
C ALA A 276 7.56 9.28 -1.77
N GLY A 277 6.92 10.20 -1.06
CA GLY A 277 5.46 10.31 -1.04
C GLY A 277 4.86 10.71 -2.39
N LYS A 278 5.50 11.63 -3.13
CA LYS A 278 5.10 11.98 -4.50
C LYS A 278 5.23 10.81 -5.46
N ARG A 279 6.14 9.87 -5.20
CA ARG A 279 6.47 8.71 -6.03
C ARG A 279 6.02 7.38 -5.41
N SER A 280 5.17 7.44 -4.40
CA SER A 280 4.75 6.26 -3.64
C SER A 280 4.19 5.15 -4.53
N LEU A 281 3.46 5.47 -5.60
CA LEU A 281 2.97 4.47 -6.56
C LEU A 281 4.12 3.81 -7.34
N ASN A 282 5.11 4.57 -7.82
CA ASN A 282 6.24 4.01 -8.55
C ASN A 282 7.10 3.12 -7.64
N ILE A 283 7.36 3.58 -6.40
CA ILE A 283 8.05 2.78 -5.38
C ILE A 283 7.25 1.50 -5.09
N PHE A 284 5.93 1.63 -4.92
CA PHE A 284 5.03 0.50 -4.68
C PHE A 284 5.09 -0.55 -5.80
N LEU A 285 5.18 -0.12 -7.06
CA LEU A 285 5.27 -1.03 -8.21
C LEU A 285 6.65 -1.68 -8.35
N VAL A 286 7.73 -0.96 -8.03
CA VAL A 286 9.11 -1.41 -8.26
C VAL A 286 9.67 -2.26 -7.13
N HIS A 287 9.34 -1.94 -5.86
CA HIS A 287 9.97 -2.59 -4.71
C HIS A 287 9.80 -4.12 -4.66
N PRO A 288 8.65 -4.73 -5.02
CA PRO A 288 8.52 -6.18 -4.92
C PRO A 288 9.42 -6.90 -5.93
N PHE A 289 9.62 -6.30 -7.12
CA PHE A 289 10.51 -6.85 -8.14
C PHE A 289 11.96 -6.89 -7.66
N LEU A 290 12.45 -5.80 -7.11
CA LEU A 290 13.82 -5.74 -6.62
C LEU A 290 14.03 -6.58 -5.36
N LEU A 291 13.03 -6.67 -4.49
CA LEU A 291 13.02 -7.57 -3.34
C LEU A 291 13.06 -9.06 -3.75
N ALA A 292 12.58 -9.40 -4.94
CA ALA A 292 12.65 -10.76 -5.46
C ALA A 292 13.96 -11.01 -6.22
N ILE A 293 14.31 -10.12 -7.17
CA ILE A 293 15.40 -10.33 -8.13
C ILE A 293 16.78 -10.14 -7.49
N VAL A 294 16.97 -9.11 -6.66
CA VAL A 294 18.30 -8.80 -6.12
C VAL A 294 18.81 -9.89 -5.19
N PRO A 295 18.03 -10.40 -4.22
CA PRO A 295 18.46 -11.55 -3.40
C PRO A 295 18.77 -12.77 -4.26
N TYR A 296 17.95 -13.01 -5.29
CA TYR A 296 18.18 -14.09 -6.22
C TYR A 296 19.56 -13.97 -6.90
N ILE A 297 19.89 -12.80 -7.48
CA ILE A 297 21.18 -12.55 -8.14
C ILE A 297 22.35 -12.71 -7.14
N LEU A 298 22.19 -12.20 -5.93
CA LEU A 298 23.22 -12.29 -4.89
C LEU A 298 23.50 -13.74 -4.46
N ILE A 299 22.45 -14.55 -4.33
CA ILE A 299 22.61 -15.97 -3.99
C ILE A 299 23.20 -16.72 -5.18
N ALA A 300 22.69 -16.52 -6.38
CA ALA A 300 23.07 -17.25 -7.60
C ALA A 300 24.53 -17.01 -8.02
N ASN A 301 24.95 -15.76 -8.07
CA ASN A 301 26.25 -15.39 -8.64
C ASN A 301 27.35 -15.20 -7.57
N PHE A 302 26.96 -14.88 -6.34
CA PHE A 302 27.92 -14.56 -5.29
C PHE A 302 27.85 -15.51 -4.09
N ASN A 303 27.00 -16.55 -4.16
CA ASN A 303 26.80 -17.56 -3.11
C ASN A 303 26.52 -16.93 -1.72
N VAL A 304 25.82 -15.81 -1.69
CA VAL A 304 25.52 -15.08 -0.46
C VAL A 304 24.40 -15.79 0.27
N LYS A 305 24.71 -16.42 1.41
CA LYS A 305 23.69 -17.02 2.30
C LYS A 305 23.05 -15.95 3.19
N GLY A 306 21.77 -16.10 3.47
CA GLY A 306 21.05 -15.26 4.43
C GLY A 306 20.93 -13.79 4.01
N VAL A 307 20.66 -13.50 2.73
CA VAL A 307 20.51 -12.12 2.22
C VAL A 307 19.52 -11.31 3.03
N PHE A 308 18.39 -11.90 3.39
CA PHE A 308 17.36 -11.24 4.20
C PHE A 308 17.73 -11.10 5.69
N SER A 309 18.79 -11.77 6.16
CA SER A 309 19.28 -11.65 7.52
C SER A 309 20.49 -10.72 7.66
N ARG A 310 20.78 -9.90 6.66
CA ARG A 310 21.92 -8.97 6.63
C ARG A 310 21.47 -7.56 6.26
N PRO A 311 21.61 -6.57 7.17
CA PRO A 311 21.12 -5.20 6.96
C PRO A 311 21.75 -4.51 5.75
N GLU A 312 23.01 -4.82 5.42
CA GLU A 312 23.72 -4.24 4.28
C GLU A 312 23.04 -4.54 2.95
N TYR A 313 22.46 -5.75 2.77
CA TYR A 313 21.74 -6.09 1.55
C TYR A 313 20.37 -5.42 1.47
N LEU A 314 19.71 -5.18 2.60
CA LEU A 314 18.48 -4.42 2.63
C LEU A 314 18.70 -2.95 2.25
N VAL A 315 19.80 -2.35 2.76
CA VAL A 315 20.20 -0.99 2.36
C VAL A 315 20.48 -0.96 0.86
N LEU A 316 21.19 -1.96 0.31
CA LEU A 316 21.44 -2.08 -1.12
C LEU A 316 20.12 -2.15 -1.91
N ILE A 317 19.21 -3.05 -1.56
CA ILE A 317 17.94 -3.22 -2.25
C ILE A 317 17.11 -1.94 -2.21
N TYR A 318 17.00 -1.28 -1.06
CA TYR A 318 16.26 -0.03 -0.93
C TYR A 318 16.89 1.09 -1.76
N SER A 319 18.22 1.19 -1.76
CA SER A 319 18.93 2.14 -2.61
C SER A 319 18.67 1.88 -4.08
N MET A 320 18.63 0.63 -4.52
CA MET A 320 18.28 0.24 -5.89
C MET A 320 16.84 0.60 -6.23
N VAL A 321 15.88 0.40 -5.33
CA VAL A 321 14.48 0.82 -5.54
C VAL A 321 14.39 2.33 -5.77
N PHE A 322 15.02 3.13 -4.90
CA PHE A 322 14.98 4.58 -5.02
C PHE A 322 15.73 5.08 -6.27
N LEU A 323 16.87 4.48 -6.60
CA LEU A 323 17.62 4.80 -7.81
C LEU A 323 16.82 4.47 -9.07
N THR A 324 16.19 3.30 -9.14
CA THR A 324 15.37 2.88 -10.28
C THR A 324 14.21 3.87 -10.50
N VAL A 325 13.51 4.26 -9.45
CA VAL A 325 12.43 5.24 -9.53
C VAL A 325 12.95 6.61 -9.94
N TYR A 326 14.10 7.03 -9.44
CA TYR A 326 14.74 8.30 -9.83
C TYR A 326 15.11 8.30 -11.31
N LEU A 327 15.77 7.24 -11.81
CA LEU A 327 16.16 7.12 -13.22
C LEU A 327 14.93 7.08 -14.14
N TYR A 328 13.90 6.34 -13.78
CA TYR A 328 12.63 6.32 -14.52
C TYR A 328 12.03 7.72 -14.68
N GLU A 329 11.97 8.50 -13.61
CA GLU A 329 11.44 9.88 -13.67
C GLU A 329 12.32 10.79 -14.53
N LYS A 330 13.63 10.63 -14.51
CA LYS A 330 14.56 11.38 -15.37
C LYS A 330 14.35 11.03 -16.85
N LEU A 331 14.26 9.75 -17.19
CA LEU A 331 14.00 9.29 -18.55
C LEU A 331 12.66 9.83 -19.09
N LYS A 332 11.61 9.82 -18.25
CA LYS A 332 10.32 10.38 -18.63
C LYS A 332 10.37 11.87 -18.98
N ILE A 333 11.16 12.64 -18.25
CA ILE A 333 11.37 14.07 -18.55
C ILE A 333 12.11 14.24 -19.87
N ILE A 334 13.17 13.46 -20.11
CA ILE A 334 13.95 13.50 -21.36
C ILE A 334 13.05 13.19 -22.56
N ILE A 335 12.28 12.08 -22.50
CA ILE A 335 11.37 11.68 -23.57
C ILE A 335 10.34 12.78 -23.85
N LYS A 336 9.76 13.37 -22.81
CA LYS A 336 8.79 14.45 -22.96
C LYS A 336 9.39 15.67 -23.65
N ASN A 337 10.62 16.04 -23.32
CA ASN A 337 11.31 17.16 -23.95
C ASN A 337 11.63 16.87 -25.43
N MET A 338 12.03 15.63 -25.75
CA MET A 338 12.29 15.21 -27.12
C MET A 338 11.02 15.23 -28.00
N THR A 339 9.86 14.80 -27.44
CA THR A 339 8.58 14.85 -28.17
C THR A 339 8.11 16.30 -28.40
N SER A 340 8.26 17.19 -27.42
CA SER A 340 7.88 18.59 -27.57
C SER A 340 8.74 19.35 -28.58
N LEU A 341 10.00 18.93 -28.81
CA LEU A 341 10.88 19.49 -29.85
C LEU A 341 10.49 19.01 -31.26
N LYS A 342 9.96 17.77 -31.38
CA LYS A 342 9.44 17.28 -32.68
C LYS A 342 8.11 17.92 -33.10
N ASP A 343 7.30 18.34 -32.14
CA ASP A 343 6.02 19.03 -32.43
C ASP A 343 6.23 20.52 -32.76
N ALA A 344 7.43 21.05 -32.54
CA ALA A 344 7.81 22.44 -32.81
C ALA A 344 8.64 22.61 -34.09
N SER A 345 9.09 21.54 -34.74
CA SER A 345 9.76 21.49 -36.02
C SER A 345 8.80 21.08 -37.15
#